data_893402998d975b9cb157ad1a3eceb0e7
#
_entry.id   893402998d975b9cb157ad1a3eceb0e7
#
_cell.length_a   1.000
_cell.length_b   1.000
_cell.length_c   1.000
_cell.angle_alpha   90.00
_cell.angle_beta   90.00
_cell.angle_gamma   90.00
#
_symmetry.space_group_name_H-M   'P 1'
#
loop_
_entity.id
_entity.type
_entity.pdbx_description
1 polymer ?
#
loop_
_entity_poly.entity_id
_entity_poly.type
_entity_poly.pdbx_seq_one_letter_code
_entity_poly.pdbx_strand_id
1 'polypeptide(L)'
;MDRPIETLQFPLTMPARVALLETEFRLDRNARTFSGSDLEQLRLYAPEALVAPLTLALFLADQQQRGLLALPSLCNSIVVLTSTGDSTLADHHRDLLWKAFAVPVFEQLRGWDGAVIARECEVHDGLHIDESAAAFDFAGDELLLIQPAGSADPVLRARTGLTGEIVTEHCECGAETPRLRNLAPVKVKIAGAAAGK
;
A
#
# COMPACT_ATOMS: atom_id res chain seq x y z
N MET A 1 -9.79 7.88 23.25
CA MET A 1 -10.40 6.92 22.31
C MET A 1 -9.27 6.08 21.79
N ASP A 2 -9.22 4.80 22.18
CA ASP A 2 -8.20 3.89 21.66
C ASP A 2 -8.54 3.62 20.19
N ARG A 3 -7.65 4.01 19.28
CA ARG A 3 -7.76 3.58 17.87
C ARG A 3 -7.67 2.07 17.82
N PRO A 4 -8.50 1.39 17.02
CA PRO A 4 -8.37 -0.06 16.86
C PRO A 4 -6.94 -0.37 16.36
N ILE A 5 -6.37 -1.43 16.90
CA ILE A 5 -5.03 -1.91 16.52
C ILE A 5 -5.14 -2.39 15.08
N GLU A 6 -4.57 -1.62 14.16
CA GLU A 6 -4.49 -2.02 12.76
C GLU A 6 -3.51 -3.18 12.65
N THR A 7 -4.00 -4.31 12.22
CA THR A 7 -3.18 -5.51 12.02
C THR A 7 -2.64 -5.47 10.58
N LEU A 8 -1.37 -5.10 10.43
CA LEU A 8 -0.67 -5.32 9.18
C LEU A 8 -0.66 -6.81 8.86
N GLN A 9 -1.05 -7.18 7.66
CA GLN A 9 -1.04 -8.57 7.23
C GLN A 9 0.04 -8.79 6.18
N PHE A 10 0.78 -9.88 6.33
CA PHE A 10 1.74 -10.31 5.33
C PHE A 10 1.10 -11.42 4.50
N PRO A 11 1.10 -11.30 3.16
CA PRO A 11 0.57 -12.33 2.26
C PRO A 11 1.33 -13.65 2.36
N LEU A 12 2.61 -13.57 2.73
CA LEU A 12 3.48 -14.70 3.01
C LEU A 12 3.53 -15.01 4.51
N THR A 13 4.42 -15.90 4.93
CA THR A 13 4.67 -16.18 6.34
C THR A 13 5.09 -14.93 7.09
N MET A 14 4.65 -14.78 8.35
CA MET A 14 4.99 -13.64 9.19
C MET A 14 6.52 -13.55 9.37
N PRO A 15 7.16 -12.43 8.97
CA PRO A 15 8.61 -12.25 9.14
C PRO A 15 8.97 -12.05 10.62
N ALA A 16 10.18 -12.47 11.00
CA ALA A 16 10.66 -12.33 12.37
C ALA A 16 11.06 -10.88 12.71
N ARG A 17 11.49 -10.10 11.71
CA ARG A 17 11.86 -8.69 11.89
C ARG A 17 11.28 -7.84 10.77
N VAL A 18 10.44 -6.88 11.16
CA VAL A 18 9.78 -5.95 10.24
C VAL A 18 10.28 -4.52 10.48
N ALA A 19 10.78 -3.87 9.44
CA ALA A 19 11.03 -2.43 9.49
C ALA A 19 9.82 -1.66 8.94
N LEU A 20 9.30 -0.77 9.76
CA LEU A 20 8.24 0.18 9.40
C LEU A 20 8.88 1.54 9.10
N LEU A 21 8.60 2.11 7.94
CA LEU A 21 9.14 3.41 7.54
C LEU A 21 8.04 4.45 7.56
N GLU A 22 8.20 5.46 8.43
CA GLU A 22 7.27 6.59 8.57
C GLU A 22 5.79 6.20 8.68
N THR A 23 5.52 5.08 9.36
CA THR A 23 4.18 4.58 9.57
C THR A 23 3.93 4.32 11.06
N GLU A 24 2.74 4.61 11.53
CA GLU A 24 2.33 4.42 12.92
C GLU A 24 1.55 3.11 13.14
N PHE A 25 1.95 2.02 12.50
CA PHE A 25 1.34 0.73 12.81
C PHE A 25 1.85 0.20 14.15
N ARG A 26 0.95 -0.25 15.00
CA ARG A 26 1.29 -1.07 16.16
C ARG A 26 1.32 -2.53 15.71
N LEU A 27 2.50 -3.00 15.36
CA LEU A 27 2.74 -4.43 15.22
C LEU A 27 3.22 -5.00 16.56
N ASP A 28 2.84 -6.27 16.82
CA ASP A 28 3.40 -7.03 17.91
C ASP A 28 4.93 -7.12 17.76
N ARG A 29 5.59 -7.22 18.88
CA ARG A 29 7.03 -7.38 19.24
C ARG A 29 8.12 -7.44 18.16
N ASN A 30 7.76 -7.70 16.89
CA ASN A 30 8.69 -7.95 15.78
C ASN A 30 8.92 -6.75 14.87
N ALA A 31 8.29 -5.61 15.13
CA ALA A 31 8.38 -4.44 14.28
C ALA A 31 9.08 -3.28 14.96
N ARG A 32 9.87 -2.56 14.19
CA ARG A 32 10.50 -1.31 14.61
C ARG A 32 10.29 -0.23 13.57
N THR A 33 9.92 0.97 14.03
CA THR A 33 9.74 2.14 13.18
C THR A 33 11.07 2.86 12.97
N PHE A 34 11.30 3.32 11.74
CA PHE A 34 12.47 4.07 11.31
C PHE A 34 12.03 5.32 10.55
N SER A 35 12.81 6.37 10.67
CA SER A 35 12.76 7.51 9.75
C SER A 35 13.39 7.12 8.41
N GLY A 36 12.91 7.70 7.30
CA GLY A 36 13.51 7.48 5.98
C GLY A 36 14.98 7.90 5.87
N SER A 37 15.48 8.75 6.78
CA SER A 37 16.89 9.16 6.86
C SER A 37 17.79 8.21 7.64
N ASP A 38 17.22 7.28 8.43
CA ASP A 38 17.98 6.44 9.37
C ASP A 38 18.52 5.15 8.72
N LEU A 39 19.15 5.26 7.54
CA LEU A 39 19.61 4.11 6.74
C LEU A 39 20.58 3.20 7.52
N GLU A 40 21.46 3.76 8.35
CA GLU A 40 22.40 2.97 9.15
C GLU A 40 21.66 2.16 10.24
N GLN A 41 20.70 2.75 10.91
CA GLN A 41 19.90 2.03 11.91
C GLN A 41 19.05 0.94 11.26
N LEU A 42 18.49 1.20 10.08
CA LEU A 42 17.78 0.23 9.29
C LEU A 42 18.67 -0.97 8.91
N ARG A 43 19.89 -0.69 8.44
CA ARG A 43 20.87 -1.71 8.11
C ARG A 43 21.26 -2.56 9.33
N LEU A 44 21.52 -1.93 10.48
CA LEU A 44 21.86 -2.63 11.73
C LEU A 44 20.74 -3.48 12.29
N TYR A 45 19.48 -3.06 12.09
CA TYR A 45 18.31 -3.84 12.49
C TYR A 45 18.16 -5.12 11.69
N ALA A 46 18.68 -5.15 10.46
CA ALA A 46 18.68 -6.29 9.56
C ALA A 46 17.26 -6.86 9.35
N PRO A 47 16.30 -6.08 8.79
CA PRO A 47 14.92 -6.50 8.62
C PRO A 47 14.80 -7.65 7.62
N GLU A 48 13.80 -8.52 7.82
CA GLU A 48 13.39 -9.56 6.88
C GLU A 48 12.27 -9.08 5.95
N ALA A 49 11.49 -8.10 6.39
CA ALA A 49 10.49 -7.42 5.58
C ALA A 49 10.50 -5.91 5.80
N LEU A 50 10.10 -5.17 4.77
CA LEU A 50 9.90 -3.72 4.81
C LEU A 50 8.42 -3.39 4.65
N VAL A 51 7.97 -2.37 5.38
CA VAL A 51 6.67 -1.74 5.19
C VAL A 51 6.89 -0.24 5.05
N ALA A 52 6.52 0.33 3.91
CA ALA A 52 6.82 1.72 3.62
C ALA A 52 5.77 2.35 2.69
N PRO A 53 5.54 3.67 2.78
CA PRO A 53 4.92 4.42 1.70
C PRO A 53 5.71 4.26 0.40
N LEU A 54 5.02 4.33 -0.76
CA LEU A 54 5.63 4.10 -2.08
C LEU A 54 6.87 4.98 -2.31
N THR A 55 6.80 6.25 -1.96
CA THR A 55 7.91 7.21 -2.14
C THR A 55 9.17 6.79 -1.38
N LEU A 56 9.01 6.29 -0.15
CA LEU A 56 10.14 5.82 0.66
C LEU A 56 10.67 4.47 0.19
N ALA A 57 9.79 3.56 -0.22
CA ALA A 57 10.21 2.28 -0.80
C ALA A 57 11.09 2.51 -2.04
N LEU A 58 10.67 3.41 -2.94
CA LEU A 58 11.45 3.78 -4.13
C LEU A 58 12.75 4.52 -3.78
N PHE A 59 12.75 5.39 -2.77
CA PHE A 59 13.98 6.00 -2.27
C PHE A 59 14.97 4.95 -1.76
N LEU A 60 14.53 3.98 -0.96
CA LEU A 60 15.40 2.91 -0.48
C LEU A 60 15.94 2.05 -1.63
N ALA A 61 15.13 1.80 -2.66
CA ALA A 61 15.56 1.08 -3.85
C ALA A 61 16.69 1.83 -4.59
N ASP A 62 16.59 3.15 -4.73
CA ASP A 62 17.66 3.98 -5.28
C ASP A 62 18.94 3.90 -4.41
N GLN A 63 18.82 4.01 -3.08
CA GLN A 63 19.96 3.90 -2.17
C GLN A 63 20.63 2.52 -2.25
N GLN A 64 19.87 1.45 -2.38
CA GLN A 64 20.36 0.09 -2.55
C GLN A 64 21.11 -0.05 -3.88
N GLN A 65 20.53 0.43 -4.98
CA GLN A 65 21.17 0.37 -6.32
C GLN A 65 22.47 1.18 -6.41
N ARG A 66 22.54 2.28 -5.68
CA ARG A 66 23.74 3.13 -5.59
C ARG A 66 24.80 2.59 -4.61
N GLY A 67 24.51 1.48 -3.93
CA GLY A 67 25.43 0.90 -2.93
C GLY A 67 25.53 1.69 -1.61
N LEU A 68 24.63 2.63 -1.37
CA LEU A 68 24.55 3.43 -0.14
C LEU A 68 23.76 2.74 0.96
N LEU A 69 22.96 1.74 0.61
CA LEU A 69 22.22 0.87 1.51
C LEU A 69 22.49 -0.59 1.12
N ALA A 70 22.60 -1.47 2.12
CA ALA A 70 22.65 -2.91 1.90
C ALA A 70 21.76 -3.60 2.95
N LEU A 71 20.73 -4.33 2.48
CA LEU A 71 19.80 -5.07 3.32
C LEU A 71 19.85 -6.58 2.98
N PRO A 72 20.97 -7.28 3.27
CA PRO A 72 21.12 -8.68 2.88
C PRO A 72 20.19 -9.64 3.62
N SER A 73 19.60 -9.21 4.73
CA SER A 73 18.63 -9.98 5.52
C SER A 73 17.19 -9.87 4.98
N LEU A 74 16.93 -8.93 4.07
CA LEU A 74 15.61 -8.75 3.46
C LEU A 74 15.32 -9.95 2.54
N CYS A 75 14.46 -10.84 2.96
CA CYS A 75 14.23 -12.13 2.29
C CYS A 75 12.74 -12.53 2.23
N ASN A 76 11.85 -11.78 2.90
CA ASN A 76 10.42 -12.07 2.93
C ASN A 76 9.67 -11.25 1.88
N SER A 77 9.46 -9.95 2.13
CA SER A 77 8.65 -9.10 1.25
C SER A 77 8.86 -7.60 1.51
N ILE A 78 8.39 -6.81 0.56
CA ILE A 78 8.15 -5.38 0.74
C ILE A 78 6.64 -5.15 0.66
N VAL A 79 6.05 -4.57 1.69
CA VAL A 79 4.67 -4.10 1.70
C VAL A 79 4.67 -2.59 1.43
N VAL A 80 4.16 -2.21 0.28
CA VAL A 80 4.00 -0.81 -0.11
C VAL A 80 2.64 -0.32 0.35
N LEU A 81 2.64 0.74 1.15
CA LEU A 81 1.44 1.41 1.58
C LEU A 81 1.09 2.51 0.59
N THR A 82 -0.08 2.40 0.00
CA THR A 82 -0.70 3.45 -0.82
C THR A 82 -1.91 4.02 -0.08
N SER A 83 -2.36 5.19 -0.48
CA SER A 83 -3.51 5.85 0.15
C SER A 83 -4.47 6.38 -0.92
N THR A 84 -5.74 6.49 -0.57
CA THR A 84 -6.71 7.20 -1.41
C THR A 84 -6.24 8.63 -1.64
N GLY A 85 -6.18 9.06 -2.90
CA GLY A 85 -5.65 10.37 -3.31
C GLY A 85 -4.16 10.39 -3.65
N ASP A 86 -3.42 9.33 -3.36
CA ASP A 86 -1.99 9.19 -3.67
C ASP A 86 -1.73 8.35 -4.93
N SER A 87 -0.45 8.13 -5.21
CA SER A 87 -0.02 7.25 -6.30
C SER A 87 -0.28 5.78 -5.95
N THR A 88 -0.71 5.01 -6.93
CA THR A 88 -0.83 3.54 -6.85
C THR A 88 0.50 2.86 -7.16
N LEU A 89 0.64 1.62 -6.73
CA LEU A 89 1.81 0.79 -7.05
C LEU A 89 1.71 0.26 -8.49
N ALA A 90 2.30 0.98 -9.44
CA ALA A 90 2.33 0.57 -10.85
C ALA A 90 3.42 -0.49 -11.11
N ASP A 91 3.30 -1.24 -12.23
CA ASP A 91 4.23 -2.32 -12.58
C ASP A 91 5.69 -1.86 -12.64
N HIS A 92 5.97 -0.68 -13.19
CA HIS A 92 7.33 -0.16 -13.24
C HIS A 92 7.92 0.12 -11.83
N HIS A 93 7.09 0.44 -10.82
CA HIS A 93 7.55 0.57 -9.44
C HIS A 93 7.91 -0.81 -8.86
N ARG A 94 7.10 -1.84 -9.16
CA ARG A 94 7.39 -3.23 -8.76
C ARG A 94 8.72 -3.70 -9.36
N ASP A 95 8.96 -3.42 -10.64
CA ASP A 95 10.21 -3.75 -11.33
C ASP A 95 11.42 -3.10 -10.67
N LEU A 96 11.31 -1.81 -10.29
CA LEU A 96 12.39 -1.09 -9.60
C LEU A 96 12.69 -1.70 -8.23
N LEU A 97 11.65 -1.99 -7.45
CA LEU A 97 11.78 -2.61 -6.13
C LEU A 97 12.35 -4.04 -6.23
N TRP A 98 11.86 -4.82 -7.19
CA TRP A 98 12.39 -6.17 -7.45
C TRP A 98 13.86 -6.15 -7.86
N LYS A 99 14.26 -5.26 -8.76
CA LYS A 99 15.66 -5.11 -9.17
C LYS A 99 16.58 -4.72 -8.01
N ALA A 100 16.09 -3.93 -7.07
CA ALA A 100 16.87 -3.49 -5.93
C ALA A 100 17.01 -4.56 -4.84
N PHE A 101 15.94 -5.30 -4.56
CA PHE A 101 15.86 -6.14 -3.35
C PHE A 101 15.64 -7.63 -3.61
N ALA A 102 15.19 -8.00 -4.81
CA ALA A 102 14.92 -9.39 -5.22
C ALA A 102 13.94 -10.13 -4.28
N VAL A 103 12.94 -9.43 -3.73
CA VAL A 103 11.88 -9.97 -2.88
C VAL A 103 10.50 -9.57 -3.41
N PRO A 104 9.44 -10.35 -3.15
CA PRO A 104 8.07 -10.01 -3.55
C PRO A 104 7.63 -8.65 -3.01
N VAL A 105 6.83 -7.93 -3.81
CA VAL A 105 6.31 -6.60 -3.46
C VAL A 105 4.79 -6.66 -3.46
N PHE A 106 4.17 -6.32 -2.34
CA PHE A 106 2.73 -6.33 -2.15
C PHE A 106 2.20 -4.93 -1.86
N GLU A 107 1.00 -4.63 -2.32
CA GLU A 107 0.32 -3.36 -2.08
C GLU A 107 -0.73 -3.51 -0.96
N GLN A 108 -0.81 -2.51 -0.09
CA GLN A 108 -1.92 -2.34 0.84
C GLN A 108 -2.45 -0.91 0.74
N LEU A 109 -3.72 -0.77 0.37
CA LEU A 109 -4.40 0.51 0.23
C LEU A 109 -4.97 0.95 1.58
N ARG A 110 -4.71 2.20 1.94
CA ARG A 110 -5.20 2.83 3.18
C ARG A 110 -6.34 3.79 2.88
N GLY A 111 -7.32 3.79 3.76
CA GLY A 111 -8.40 4.77 3.78
C GLY A 111 -7.96 6.12 4.36
N TRP A 112 -8.90 7.05 4.48
CA TRP A 112 -8.67 8.40 5.00
C TRP A 112 -8.26 8.42 6.48
N ASP A 113 -8.71 7.44 7.26
CA ASP A 113 -8.35 7.26 8.67
C ASP A 113 -7.00 6.55 8.88
N GLY A 114 -6.36 6.15 7.78
CA GLY A 114 -5.11 5.39 7.77
C GLY A 114 -5.28 3.89 7.87
N ALA A 115 -6.50 3.37 8.08
CA ALA A 115 -6.75 1.94 8.14
C ALA A 115 -6.49 1.27 6.79
N VAL A 116 -5.98 0.04 6.82
CA VAL A 116 -5.87 -0.79 5.61
C VAL A 116 -7.27 -1.25 5.20
N ILE A 117 -7.70 -0.83 4.02
CA ILE A 117 -9.04 -1.09 3.48
C ILE A 117 -9.05 -2.11 2.33
N ALA A 118 -7.90 -2.32 1.70
CA ALA A 118 -7.73 -3.38 0.71
C ALA A 118 -6.26 -3.82 0.66
N ARG A 119 -6.02 -5.10 0.36
CA ARG A 119 -4.68 -5.71 0.39
C ARG A 119 -4.48 -6.73 -0.72
N GLU A 120 -3.29 -6.78 -1.23
CA GLU A 120 -2.86 -7.77 -2.21
C GLU A 120 -2.56 -9.11 -1.54
N CYS A 121 -2.87 -10.21 -2.24
CA CYS A 121 -2.47 -11.56 -1.87
C CYS A 121 -1.28 -12.06 -2.72
N GLU A 122 -0.82 -13.28 -2.48
CA GLU A 122 0.31 -13.90 -3.17
C GLU A 122 0.08 -14.14 -4.68
N VAL A 123 -1.17 -14.06 -5.13
CA VAL A 123 -1.53 -14.21 -6.57
C VAL A 123 -1.31 -12.93 -7.36
N HIS A 124 -1.21 -11.78 -6.69
CA HIS A 124 -1.08 -10.46 -7.31
C HIS A 124 -2.20 -10.07 -8.28
N ASP A 125 -3.42 -10.59 -8.05
CA ASP A 125 -4.58 -10.35 -8.91
C ASP A 125 -5.54 -9.32 -8.30
N GLY A 126 -5.02 -8.14 -8.01
CA GLY A 126 -5.74 -7.03 -7.39
C GLY A 126 -5.71 -7.03 -5.86
N LEU A 127 -6.39 -6.04 -5.28
CA LEU A 127 -6.43 -5.82 -3.84
C LEU A 127 -7.75 -6.34 -3.27
N HIS A 128 -7.72 -7.36 -2.43
CA HIS A 128 -8.88 -7.85 -1.69
C HIS A 128 -9.42 -6.79 -0.74
N ILE A 129 -10.70 -6.46 -0.87
CA ILE A 129 -11.37 -5.46 -0.03
C ILE A 129 -11.62 -6.04 1.34
N ASP A 130 -11.26 -5.30 2.39
CA ASP A 130 -11.70 -5.61 3.74
C ASP A 130 -13.12 -5.05 3.95
N GLU A 131 -14.12 -5.89 3.69
CA GLU A 131 -15.54 -5.49 3.75
C GLU A 131 -15.99 -5.04 5.15
N SER A 132 -15.21 -5.35 6.19
CA SER A 132 -15.46 -4.84 7.55
C SER A 132 -14.97 -3.39 7.71
N ALA A 133 -13.99 -2.96 6.91
CA ALA A 133 -13.37 -1.64 6.99
C ALA A 133 -13.88 -0.68 5.90
N ALA A 134 -14.26 -1.20 4.73
CA ALA A 134 -14.64 -0.36 3.61
C ALA A 134 -15.56 -1.07 2.59
N ALA A 135 -16.30 -0.27 1.86
CA ALA A 135 -16.94 -0.66 0.61
C ALA A 135 -16.61 0.37 -0.48
N PHE A 136 -16.77 -0.03 -1.73
CA PHE A 136 -16.51 0.86 -2.87
C PHE A 136 -17.72 0.94 -3.79
N ASP A 137 -17.89 2.10 -4.41
CA ASP A 137 -18.92 2.41 -5.42
C ASP A 137 -18.27 3.25 -6.53
N PHE A 138 -19.04 3.69 -7.51
CA PHE A 138 -18.55 4.50 -8.61
C PHE A 138 -19.26 5.84 -8.73
N ALA A 139 -18.51 6.87 -9.15
CA ALA A 139 -19.06 8.12 -9.70
C ALA A 139 -18.43 8.37 -11.09
N GLY A 140 -19.15 7.91 -12.14
CA GLY A 140 -18.54 7.79 -13.46
C GLY A 140 -17.46 6.72 -13.45
N ASP A 141 -16.23 7.09 -13.82
CA ASP A 141 -15.07 6.19 -13.82
C ASP A 141 -14.28 6.21 -12.50
N GLU A 142 -14.63 7.11 -11.56
CA GLU A 142 -13.91 7.26 -10.29
C GLU A 142 -14.48 6.38 -9.21
N LEU A 143 -13.61 5.70 -8.46
CA LEU A 143 -13.98 4.95 -7.28
C LEU A 143 -14.34 5.88 -6.12
N LEU A 144 -15.44 5.57 -5.44
CA LEU A 144 -15.86 6.20 -4.21
C LEU A 144 -15.60 5.25 -3.05
N LEU A 145 -14.99 5.75 -2.00
CA LEU A 145 -14.79 5.02 -0.75
C LEU A 145 -15.98 5.27 0.18
N ILE A 146 -16.48 4.18 0.77
CA ILE A 146 -17.50 4.18 1.81
C ILE A 146 -16.88 3.50 3.02
N GLN A 147 -16.68 4.24 4.12
CA GLN A 147 -16.23 3.67 5.39
C GLN A 147 -17.40 3.67 6.38
N PRO A 148 -17.66 2.55 7.07
CA PRO A 148 -18.83 2.42 7.95
C PRO A 148 -18.74 3.34 9.17
N ALA A 149 -19.88 3.65 9.76
CA ALA A 149 -20.06 4.60 10.87
C ALA A 149 -19.39 4.17 12.21
N GLY A 150 -18.63 3.09 12.24
CA GLY A 150 -17.84 2.63 13.40
C GLY A 150 -16.39 3.10 13.36
N SER A 151 -15.92 3.65 12.25
CA SER A 151 -14.62 4.34 12.16
C SER A 151 -14.69 5.67 12.91
N ALA A 152 -13.54 6.19 13.34
CA ALA A 152 -13.47 7.48 14.05
C ALA A 152 -14.07 8.64 13.22
N ASP A 153 -14.02 8.52 11.89
CA ASP A 153 -14.59 9.44 10.92
C ASP A 153 -15.36 8.65 9.85
N PRO A 154 -16.71 8.50 9.97
CA PRO A 154 -17.50 7.81 8.97
C PRO A 154 -17.47 8.60 7.66
N VAL A 155 -16.99 7.95 6.59
CA VAL A 155 -16.92 8.53 5.26
C VAL A 155 -18.02 7.92 4.39
N LEU A 156 -18.98 8.74 3.99
CA LEU A 156 -20.04 8.34 3.07
C LEU A 156 -19.70 8.84 1.65
N ARG A 157 -19.30 7.90 0.76
CA ARG A 157 -19.08 8.16 -0.67
C ARG A 157 -18.05 9.27 -0.96
N ALA A 158 -16.88 9.20 -0.32
CA ALA A 158 -15.81 10.12 -0.63
C ALA A 158 -15.08 9.73 -1.93
N ARG A 159 -14.71 10.71 -2.74
CA ARG A 159 -13.90 10.51 -3.95
C ARG A 159 -12.52 10.04 -3.56
N THR A 160 -12.03 8.96 -4.18
CA THR A 160 -10.70 8.42 -3.90
C THR A 160 -9.60 9.06 -4.74
N GLY A 161 -9.95 9.75 -5.83
CA GLY A 161 -8.99 10.18 -6.85
C GLY A 161 -8.45 9.02 -7.71
N LEU A 162 -9.02 7.81 -7.58
CA LEU A 162 -8.61 6.61 -8.29
C LEU A 162 -9.70 6.15 -9.25
N THR A 163 -9.29 5.61 -10.39
CA THR A 163 -10.09 4.76 -11.27
C THR A 163 -9.72 3.31 -11.02
N GLY A 164 -10.59 2.37 -11.38
CA GLY A 164 -10.34 0.94 -11.24
C GLY A 164 -11.58 0.11 -11.52
N GLU A 165 -11.49 -1.16 -11.22
CA GLU A 165 -12.56 -2.14 -11.39
C GLU A 165 -12.82 -2.86 -10.06
N ILE A 166 -14.07 -3.19 -9.77
CA ILE A 166 -14.46 -4.06 -8.66
C ILE A 166 -14.79 -5.43 -9.25
N VAL A 167 -13.99 -6.42 -8.88
CA VAL A 167 -14.10 -7.80 -9.38
C VAL A 167 -14.60 -8.70 -8.26
N THR A 168 -15.67 -9.47 -8.54
CA THR A 168 -16.32 -10.36 -7.57
C THR A 168 -16.06 -11.84 -7.83
N GLU A 169 -15.35 -12.20 -8.92
CA GLU A 169 -14.94 -13.56 -9.19
C GLU A 169 -13.94 -14.06 -8.14
N HIS A 170 -13.92 -15.39 -7.93
CA HIS A 170 -12.99 -16.02 -7.00
C HIS A 170 -11.53 -15.74 -7.36
N CYS A 171 -10.71 -15.44 -6.34
CA CYS A 171 -9.27 -15.38 -6.49
C CYS A 171 -8.65 -16.77 -6.37
N GLU A 172 -7.58 -17.03 -7.12
CA GLU A 172 -6.83 -18.29 -7.01
C GLU A 172 -6.18 -18.47 -5.62
N CYS A 173 -6.05 -17.42 -4.80
CA CYS A 173 -5.63 -17.53 -3.41
C CYS A 173 -6.70 -18.17 -2.50
N GLY A 174 -7.91 -18.40 -3.00
CA GLY A 174 -9.04 -18.97 -2.27
C GLY A 174 -9.90 -17.96 -1.48
N ALA A 175 -9.55 -16.68 -1.49
CA ALA A 175 -10.38 -15.65 -0.85
C ALA A 175 -11.61 -15.31 -1.71
N GLU A 176 -12.76 -15.14 -1.05
CA GLU A 176 -14.06 -14.85 -1.69
C GLU A 176 -14.40 -13.35 -1.70
N THR A 177 -13.59 -12.52 -1.03
CA THR A 177 -13.83 -11.07 -0.96
C THR A 177 -13.64 -10.40 -2.32
N PRO A 178 -14.44 -9.37 -2.65
CA PRO A 178 -14.25 -8.57 -3.86
C PRO A 178 -12.85 -7.96 -3.92
N ARG A 179 -12.37 -7.68 -5.13
CA ARG A 179 -11.05 -7.10 -5.36
C ARG A 179 -11.11 -5.84 -6.18
N LEU A 180 -10.21 -4.91 -5.87
CA LEU A 180 -9.92 -3.76 -6.72
C LEU A 180 -8.84 -4.12 -7.71
N ARG A 181 -9.08 -3.93 -9.01
CA ARG A 181 -8.12 -4.14 -10.08
C ARG A 181 -7.89 -2.86 -10.88
N ASN A 182 -6.79 -2.80 -11.60
CA ASN A 182 -6.47 -1.73 -12.55
C ASN A 182 -6.52 -0.34 -11.92
N LEU A 183 -6.09 -0.24 -10.65
CA LEU A 183 -6.08 1.04 -9.94
C LEU A 183 -5.12 2.02 -10.61
N ALA A 184 -5.63 3.20 -10.92
CA ALA A 184 -4.84 4.29 -11.49
C ALA A 184 -5.37 5.65 -11.02
N PRO A 185 -4.52 6.69 -10.91
CA PRO A 185 -5.00 8.03 -10.61
C PRO A 185 -5.97 8.54 -11.68
N VAL A 186 -7.03 9.24 -11.24
CA VAL A 186 -7.95 9.92 -12.15
C VAL A 186 -7.19 10.93 -13.00
N LYS A 187 -7.29 10.82 -14.32
CA LYS A 187 -6.70 11.81 -15.23
C LYS A 187 -7.47 13.12 -15.14
N VAL A 188 -6.91 14.11 -14.48
CA VAL A 188 -7.45 15.49 -14.50
C VAL A 188 -7.35 16.02 -15.94
N LYS A 189 -8.49 16.15 -16.62
CA LYS A 189 -8.55 16.91 -17.89
C LYS A 189 -8.34 18.37 -17.51
N ILE A 190 -7.12 18.89 -17.66
CA ILE A 190 -6.89 20.33 -17.64
C ILE A 190 -7.67 20.88 -18.82
N ALA A 191 -8.81 21.54 -18.56
CA ALA A 191 -9.54 22.28 -19.58
C ALA A 191 -8.56 23.29 -20.19
N GLY A 192 -8.25 23.11 -21.48
CA GLY A 192 -7.26 23.90 -22.16
C GLY A 192 -7.56 25.40 -21.97
N ALA A 193 -6.54 26.15 -21.56
CA ALA A 193 -6.58 27.59 -21.61
C ALA A 193 -6.95 27.95 -23.05
N ALA A 194 -8.12 28.54 -23.26
CA ALA A 194 -8.53 29.07 -24.53
C ALA A 194 -7.45 30.09 -24.95
N ALA A 195 -6.69 29.76 -26.01
CA ALA A 195 -5.78 30.71 -26.64
C ALA A 195 -6.62 31.86 -27.14
N GLY A 196 -6.64 32.96 -26.40
CA GLY A 196 -7.19 34.22 -26.87
C GLY A 196 -6.44 34.66 -28.11
N LYS A 197 -7.20 34.83 -29.19
CA LYS A 197 -6.75 35.54 -30.38
C LYS A 197 -6.70 37.06 -30.12
#